data_cabbc895599a31747ade108b849689f2
#
_entry.id   cabbc895599a31747ade108b849689f2
#
_cell.length_a   1.000
_cell.length_b   1.000
_cell.length_c   1.000
_cell.angle_alpha   90.00
_cell.angle_beta   90.00
_cell.angle_gamma   90.00
#
_symmetry.space_group_name_H-M   'P 1'
#
loop_
_entity.id
_entity.type
_entity.pdbx_description
1 polymer ?
#
loop_
_entity_poly.entity_id
_entity_poly.type
_entity_poly.pdbx_seq_one_letter_code
_entity_poly.pdbx_strand_id
1 'polypeptide(L)'
;NDNFELAITEFKRALRENAQCLSAHILLGDAYLKTGDRKGALKSWKKGYANTKSMACMMRMEDVYRDLGQAGEMIKEYKEAIRNSKNGPSEILIMLLGVLCLEEKTPQETIRVIEENTDSEKAIILSLILADAYKQDHNETKYKKALENATRQVKRAMFNFKCGACGKISGKWTDHCSACNTFDAMGCFVGISSG
;
A
#
# COMPACT_ATOMS: atom_id res chain seq x y z
N ASN A 1 4.37 -11.64 -32.92
CA ASN A 1 3.72 -12.44 -31.85
C ASN A 1 4.61 -13.58 -31.36
N ASP A 2 5.45 -14.18 -32.21
CA ASP A 2 6.28 -15.34 -31.85
C ASP A 2 7.21 -15.10 -30.64
N ASN A 3 7.69 -13.89 -30.45
CA ASN A 3 8.53 -13.53 -29.31
C ASN A 3 7.80 -13.60 -27.96
N PHE A 4 6.50 -13.29 -27.90
CA PHE A 4 5.75 -13.38 -26.65
C PHE A 4 5.37 -14.82 -26.30
N GLU A 5 5.09 -15.68 -27.28
CA GLU A 5 4.81 -17.09 -27.04
C GLU A 5 6.06 -17.84 -26.52
N LEU A 6 7.22 -17.53 -27.10
CA LEU A 6 8.49 -18.04 -26.60
C LEU A 6 8.75 -17.54 -25.18
N ALA A 7 8.56 -16.24 -24.91
CA ALA A 7 8.73 -15.67 -23.57
C ALA A 7 7.80 -16.33 -22.53
N ILE A 8 6.53 -16.55 -22.89
CA ILE A 8 5.56 -17.26 -22.04
C ILE A 8 6.08 -18.66 -21.68
N THR A 9 6.64 -19.37 -22.66
CA THR A 9 7.19 -20.72 -22.46
C THR A 9 8.38 -20.70 -21.51
N GLU A 10 9.31 -19.76 -21.70
CA GLU A 10 10.49 -19.64 -20.85
C GLU A 10 10.15 -19.19 -19.41
N PHE A 11 9.24 -18.24 -19.23
CA PHE A 11 8.80 -17.86 -17.88
C PHE A 11 8.07 -19.00 -17.16
N LYS A 12 7.28 -19.80 -17.87
CA LYS A 12 6.68 -21.01 -17.29
C LYS A 12 7.74 -22.03 -16.89
N ARG A 13 8.83 -22.16 -17.64
CA ARG A 13 9.95 -23.03 -17.29
C ARG A 13 10.64 -22.51 -16.02
N ALA A 14 10.97 -21.22 -15.98
CA ALA A 14 11.58 -20.59 -14.80
C ALA A 14 10.72 -20.77 -13.53
N LEU A 15 9.39 -20.66 -13.66
CA LEU A 15 8.47 -20.87 -12.52
C LEU A 15 8.32 -22.34 -12.09
N ARG A 16 8.65 -23.31 -12.94
CA ARG A 16 8.77 -24.73 -12.53
C ARG A 16 10.03 -24.96 -11.71
N GLU A 17 11.12 -24.28 -12.04
CA GLU A 17 12.38 -24.35 -11.32
C GLU A 17 12.33 -23.55 -10.00
N ASN A 18 11.76 -22.36 -10.05
CA ASN A 18 11.61 -21.50 -8.86
C ASN A 18 10.24 -20.81 -8.83
N ALA A 19 9.29 -21.39 -8.11
CA ALA A 19 7.94 -20.84 -7.95
C ALA A 19 7.89 -19.48 -7.20
N GLN A 20 8.98 -19.09 -6.52
CA GLN A 20 9.11 -17.81 -5.82
C GLN A 20 9.72 -16.70 -6.70
N CYS A 21 10.03 -16.97 -7.95
CA CYS A 21 10.62 -15.99 -8.86
C CYS A 21 9.60 -14.90 -9.23
N LEU A 22 9.63 -13.77 -8.51
CA LEU A 22 8.70 -12.66 -8.69
C LEU A 22 8.73 -12.12 -10.13
N SER A 23 9.94 -11.88 -10.68
CA SER A 23 10.09 -11.34 -12.03
C SER A 23 9.46 -12.25 -13.09
N ALA A 24 9.58 -13.57 -12.92
CA ALA A 24 8.98 -14.52 -13.86
C ALA A 24 7.43 -14.48 -13.79
N HIS A 25 6.83 -14.32 -12.60
CA HIS A 25 5.38 -14.14 -12.47
C HIS A 25 4.90 -12.84 -13.12
N ILE A 26 5.62 -11.75 -12.90
CA ILE A 26 5.29 -10.44 -13.46
C ILE A 26 5.37 -10.49 -14.99
N LEU A 27 6.51 -10.88 -15.52
CA LEU A 27 6.78 -10.90 -16.96
C LEU A 27 5.89 -11.91 -17.70
N LEU A 28 5.55 -13.03 -17.08
CA LEU A 28 4.59 -13.99 -17.63
C LEU A 28 3.21 -13.36 -17.78
N GLY A 29 2.74 -12.65 -16.75
CA GLY A 29 1.46 -11.95 -16.82
C GLY A 29 1.47 -10.83 -17.86
N ASP A 30 2.55 -10.04 -17.91
CA ASP A 30 2.71 -8.96 -18.88
C ASP A 30 2.73 -9.51 -20.32
N ALA A 31 3.39 -10.66 -20.56
CA ALA A 31 3.41 -11.33 -21.88
C ALA A 31 2.02 -11.84 -22.29
N TYR A 32 1.27 -12.43 -21.35
CA TYR A 32 -0.12 -12.81 -21.60
C TYR A 32 -1.00 -11.60 -21.94
N LEU A 33 -0.83 -10.49 -21.24
CA LEU A 33 -1.58 -9.27 -21.52
C LEU A 33 -1.27 -8.73 -22.94
N LYS A 34 0.00 -8.78 -23.36
CA LYS A 34 0.43 -8.36 -24.70
C LYS A 34 -0.13 -9.27 -25.81
N THR A 35 -0.39 -10.54 -25.52
CA THR A 35 -1.05 -11.46 -26.46
C THR A 35 -2.58 -11.40 -26.39
N GLY A 36 -3.15 -10.54 -25.53
CA GLY A 36 -4.60 -10.40 -25.34
C GLY A 36 -5.21 -11.40 -24.36
N ASP A 37 -4.42 -12.31 -23.81
CA ASP A 37 -4.90 -13.28 -22.79
C ASP A 37 -4.95 -12.64 -21.39
N ARG A 38 -5.96 -11.80 -21.16
CA ARG A 38 -6.21 -11.17 -19.85
C ARG A 38 -6.41 -12.18 -18.73
N LYS A 39 -7.05 -13.33 -19.02
CA LYS A 39 -7.26 -14.38 -18.01
C LYS A 39 -5.94 -15.03 -17.59
N GLY A 40 -5.07 -15.31 -18.54
CA GLY A 40 -3.71 -15.81 -18.30
C GLY A 40 -2.88 -14.83 -17.48
N ALA A 41 -2.97 -13.53 -17.81
CA ALA A 41 -2.30 -12.46 -17.08
C ALA A 41 -2.73 -12.41 -15.60
N LEU A 42 -4.03 -12.28 -15.34
CA LEU A 42 -4.59 -12.26 -13.98
C LEU A 42 -4.22 -13.52 -13.18
N LYS A 43 -4.31 -14.70 -13.80
CA LYS A 43 -3.92 -15.97 -13.17
C LYS A 43 -2.43 -15.99 -12.78
N SER A 44 -1.57 -15.45 -13.64
CA SER A 44 -0.14 -15.39 -13.42
C SER A 44 0.22 -14.48 -12.23
N TRP A 45 -0.35 -13.28 -12.19
CA TRP A 45 -0.12 -12.33 -11.09
C TRP A 45 -0.77 -12.78 -9.79
N LYS A 46 -1.98 -13.36 -9.82
CA LYS A 46 -2.61 -13.95 -8.62
C LYS A 46 -1.73 -15.02 -8.00
N LYS A 47 -1.16 -15.93 -8.83
CA LYS A 47 -0.20 -16.94 -8.36
C LYS A 47 1.10 -16.30 -7.87
N GLY A 48 1.57 -15.25 -8.55
CA GLY A 48 2.73 -14.47 -8.14
C GLY A 48 2.55 -13.86 -6.75
N TYR A 49 1.42 -13.22 -6.49
CA TYR A 49 1.08 -12.71 -5.17
C TYR A 49 0.98 -13.82 -4.10
N ALA A 50 0.32 -14.92 -4.43
CA ALA A 50 0.19 -16.04 -3.49
C ALA A 50 1.55 -16.56 -3.03
N ASN A 51 2.52 -16.65 -3.94
CA ASN A 51 3.86 -17.19 -3.67
C ASN A 51 4.79 -16.15 -3.02
N THR A 52 4.76 -14.88 -3.45
CA THR A 52 5.78 -13.88 -3.11
C THR A 52 5.28 -12.79 -2.17
N LYS A 53 3.96 -12.65 -2.02
CA LYS A 53 3.28 -11.54 -1.31
C LYS A 53 3.62 -10.14 -1.89
N SER A 54 4.10 -10.08 -3.12
CA SER A 54 4.48 -8.83 -3.76
C SER A 54 3.28 -8.01 -4.21
N MET A 55 3.21 -6.76 -3.74
CA MET A 55 2.18 -5.81 -4.15
C MET A 55 2.23 -5.48 -5.65
N ALA A 56 3.38 -5.63 -6.30
CA ALA A 56 3.49 -5.41 -7.74
C ALA A 56 2.55 -6.31 -8.57
N CYS A 57 2.27 -7.53 -8.07
CA CYS A 57 1.30 -8.41 -8.71
C CYS A 57 -0.14 -7.91 -8.51
N MET A 58 -0.48 -7.44 -7.30
CA MET A 58 -1.80 -6.91 -6.99
C MET A 58 -2.11 -5.65 -7.81
N MET A 59 -1.16 -4.74 -7.91
CA MET A 59 -1.33 -3.50 -8.69
C MET A 59 -1.59 -3.78 -10.17
N ARG A 60 -0.88 -4.75 -10.78
CA ARG A 60 -1.16 -5.15 -12.17
C ARG A 60 -2.53 -5.77 -12.36
N MET A 61 -3.01 -6.54 -11.38
CA MET A 61 -4.38 -7.07 -11.41
C MET A 61 -5.39 -5.93 -11.32
N GLU A 62 -5.15 -4.96 -10.44
CA GLU A 62 -6.01 -3.77 -10.28
C GLU A 62 -6.12 -2.98 -11.58
N ASP A 63 -5.00 -2.71 -12.27
CA ASP A 63 -4.99 -2.01 -13.55
C ASP A 63 -5.92 -2.71 -14.57
N VAL A 64 -5.80 -4.04 -14.69
CA VAL A 64 -6.65 -4.81 -15.62
C VAL A 64 -8.13 -4.79 -15.21
N TYR A 65 -8.43 -4.94 -13.92
CA TYR A 65 -9.81 -4.90 -13.45
C TYR A 65 -10.43 -3.51 -13.60
N ARG A 66 -9.65 -2.43 -13.41
CA ARG A 66 -10.09 -1.06 -13.68
C ARG A 66 -10.41 -0.84 -15.16
N ASP A 67 -9.52 -1.28 -16.06
CA ASP A 67 -9.74 -1.21 -17.52
C ASP A 67 -11.00 -1.96 -17.98
N LEU A 68 -11.38 -3.01 -17.24
CA LEU A 68 -12.57 -3.79 -17.51
C LEU A 68 -13.85 -3.25 -16.81
N GLY A 69 -13.76 -2.22 -16.01
CA GLY A 69 -14.86 -1.76 -15.16
C GLY A 69 -15.29 -2.78 -14.11
N GLN A 70 -14.38 -3.64 -13.66
CA GLN A 70 -14.62 -4.76 -12.74
C GLN A 70 -13.96 -4.54 -11.38
N ALA A 71 -13.99 -3.32 -10.85
CA ALA A 71 -13.42 -3.00 -9.55
C ALA A 71 -13.91 -3.90 -8.41
N GLY A 72 -15.18 -4.35 -8.48
CA GLY A 72 -15.74 -5.31 -7.52
C GLY A 72 -15.00 -6.64 -7.45
N GLU A 73 -14.41 -7.12 -8.55
CA GLU A 73 -13.58 -8.33 -8.53
C GLU A 73 -12.22 -8.05 -7.83
N MET A 74 -11.63 -6.89 -8.06
CA MET A 74 -10.41 -6.51 -7.35
C MET A 74 -10.63 -6.35 -5.85
N ILE A 75 -11.77 -5.79 -5.43
CA ILE A 75 -12.17 -5.74 -4.02
C ILE A 75 -12.18 -7.14 -3.39
N LYS A 76 -12.70 -8.14 -4.10
CA LYS A 76 -12.69 -9.54 -3.63
C LYS A 76 -11.26 -10.08 -3.48
N GLU A 77 -10.38 -9.79 -4.44
CA GLU A 77 -8.98 -10.21 -4.38
C GLU A 77 -8.25 -9.59 -3.19
N TYR A 78 -8.44 -8.30 -2.92
CA TYR A 78 -7.88 -7.63 -1.74
C TYR A 78 -8.40 -8.23 -0.43
N LYS A 79 -9.71 -8.46 -0.32
CA LYS A 79 -10.32 -9.10 0.86
C LYS A 79 -9.79 -10.52 1.09
N GLU A 80 -9.60 -11.30 0.02
CA GLU A 80 -8.99 -12.62 0.10
C GLU A 80 -7.54 -12.54 0.58
N ALA A 81 -6.77 -11.58 0.06
CA ALA A 81 -5.39 -11.34 0.47
C ALA A 81 -5.28 -10.98 1.96
N ILE A 82 -6.17 -10.12 2.46
CA ILE A 82 -6.25 -9.72 3.88
C ILE A 82 -6.57 -10.95 4.75
N ARG A 83 -7.60 -11.72 4.41
CA ARG A 83 -7.99 -12.93 5.16
C ARG A 83 -6.89 -13.99 5.22
N ASN A 84 -6.11 -14.10 4.15
CA ASN A 84 -5.03 -15.10 4.05
C ASN A 84 -3.69 -14.61 4.63
N SER A 85 -3.66 -13.45 5.30
CA SER A 85 -2.47 -12.88 5.92
C SER A 85 -2.25 -13.47 7.31
N LYS A 86 -1.32 -14.43 7.43
CA LYS A 86 -1.04 -15.14 8.70
C LYS A 86 -0.54 -14.25 9.82
N ASN A 87 0.18 -13.18 9.49
CA ASN A 87 0.78 -12.23 10.46
C ASN A 87 0.03 -10.89 10.51
N GLY A 88 -1.24 -10.89 10.12
CA GLY A 88 -2.02 -9.68 9.88
C GLY A 88 -1.77 -9.08 8.48
N PRO A 89 -2.74 -8.34 7.93
CA PRO A 89 -2.62 -7.70 6.62
C PRO A 89 -1.61 -6.55 6.66
N SER A 90 -0.90 -6.33 5.55
CA SER A 90 -0.06 -5.14 5.44
C SER A 90 -0.91 -3.88 5.36
N GLU A 91 -0.41 -2.79 5.93
CA GLU A 91 -1.07 -1.48 5.87
C GLU A 91 -1.38 -1.03 4.43
N ILE A 92 -0.48 -1.35 3.49
CA ILE A 92 -0.66 -1.06 2.07
C ILE A 92 -1.90 -1.78 1.50
N LEU A 93 -2.13 -3.05 1.85
CA LEU A 93 -3.33 -3.78 1.41
C LEU A 93 -4.62 -3.14 1.90
N ILE A 94 -4.63 -2.73 3.17
CA ILE A 94 -5.78 -2.07 3.80
C ILE A 94 -6.03 -0.72 3.15
N MET A 95 -4.97 0.05 2.92
CA MET A 95 -5.01 1.35 2.26
C MET A 95 -5.59 1.24 0.85
N LEU A 96 -5.06 0.34 0.01
CA LEU A 96 -5.51 0.17 -1.37
C LEU A 96 -6.96 -0.31 -1.45
N LEU A 97 -7.35 -1.27 -0.61
CA LEU A 97 -8.74 -1.70 -0.53
C LEU A 97 -9.66 -0.56 -0.08
N GLY A 98 -9.25 0.21 0.94
CA GLY A 98 -10.02 1.35 1.43
C GLY A 98 -10.23 2.42 0.35
N VAL A 99 -9.19 2.77 -0.38
CA VAL A 99 -9.28 3.73 -1.50
C VAL A 99 -10.21 3.21 -2.59
N LEU A 100 -10.04 1.96 -3.02
CA LEU A 100 -10.88 1.37 -4.06
C LEU A 100 -12.35 1.32 -3.66
N CYS A 101 -12.67 1.00 -2.39
CA CYS A 101 -14.03 1.03 -1.88
C CYS A 101 -14.63 2.45 -1.87
N LEU A 102 -13.82 3.50 -1.60
CA LEU A 102 -14.29 4.88 -1.69
C LEU A 102 -14.60 5.30 -3.12
N GLU A 103 -13.78 4.92 -4.08
CA GLU A 103 -14.02 5.15 -5.50
C GLU A 103 -15.33 4.49 -5.98
N GLU A 104 -15.60 3.27 -5.50
CA GLU A 104 -16.83 2.52 -5.77
C GLU A 104 -18.04 2.98 -4.91
N LYS A 105 -17.91 4.11 -4.20
CA LYS A 105 -18.98 4.70 -3.38
C LYS A 105 -19.52 3.77 -2.28
N THR A 106 -18.63 3.00 -1.66
CA THR A 106 -18.94 2.09 -0.54
C THR A 106 -18.18 2.49 0.74
N PRO A 107 -18.43 3.70 1.30
CA PRO A 107 -17.67 4.23 2.44
C PRO A 107 -17.78 3.36 3.70
N GLN A 108 -18.92 2.70 3.93
CA GLN A 108 -19.11 1.81 5.08
C GLN A 108 -18.13 0.62 5.04
N GLU A 109 -17.85 0.12 3.83
CA GLU A 109 -16.87 -0.97 3.64
C GLU A 109 -15.46 -0.48 3.93
N THR A 110 -15.10 0.73 3.50
CA THR A 110 -13.81 1.36 3.84
C THR A 110 -13.63 1.50 5.34
N ILE A 111 -14.65 2.03 6.03
CA ILE A 111 -14.65 2.19 7.49
C ILE A 111 -14.42 0.83 8.16
N ARG A 112 -15.19 -0.18 7.78
CA ARG A 112 -15.08 -1.52 8.34
C ARG A 112 -13.69 -2.12 8.15
N VAL A 113 -13.18 -2.07 6.93
CA VAL A 113 -11.85 -2.66 6.61
C VAL A 113 -10.73 -2.02 7.42
N ILE A 114 -10.76 -0.71 7.60
CA ILE A 114 -9.72 -0.01 8.35
C ILE A 114 -9.88 -0.25 9.86
N GLU A 115 -11.09 -0.10 10.40
CA GLU A 115 -11.33 -0.27 11.85
C GLU A 115 -11.07 -1.69 12.34
N GLU A 116 -11.38 -2.72 11.53
CA GLU A 116 -11.16 -4.13 11.90
C GLU A 116 -9.70 -4.59 11.82
N ASN A 117 -8.89 -3.95 10.98
CA ASN A 117 -7.55 -4.45 10.65
C ASN A 117 -6.40 -3.59 11.16
N THR A 118 -6.67 -2.38 11.65
CA THR A 118 -5.61 -1.45 12.04
C THR A 118 -5.99 -0.61 13.24
N ASP A 119 -4.97 -0.18 13.97
CA ASP A 119 -5.06 0.96 14.87
C ASP A 119 -4.85 2.24 14.04
N SER A 120 -5.96 2.74 13.48
CA SER A 120 -5.94 3.93 12.62
C SER A 120 -5.38 5.18 13.32
N GLU A 121 -5.27 5.17 14.65
CA GLU A 121 -4.67 6.26 15.41
C GLU A 121 -3.14 6.34 15.21
N LYS A 122 -2.51 5.34 14.61
CA LYS A 122 -1.06 5.29 14.36
C LYS A 122 -0.66 5.58 12.92
N ALA A 123 -1.60 5.57 11.97
CA ALA A 123 -1.32 5.72 10.55
C ALA A 123 -2.00 6.97 9.96
N ILE A 124 -1.21 7.97 9.59
CA ILE A 124 -1.70 9.24 9.02
C ILE A 124 -2.59 8.99 7.80
N ILE A 125 -2.11 8.15 6.87
CA ILE A 125 -2.80 7.87 5.60
C ILE A 125 -4.16 7.21 5.87
N LEU A 126 -4.22 6.23 6.76
CA LEU A 126 -5.47 5.55 7.09
C LEU A 126 -6.45 6.48 7.81
N SER A 127 -5.95 7.40 8.66
CA SER A 127 -6.80 8.43 9.28
C SER A 127 -7.41 9.36 8.24
N LEU A 128 -6.68 9.72 7.17
CA LEU A 128 -7.20 10.54 6.08
C LEU A 128 -8.22 9.79 5.22
N ILE A 129 -7.97 8.51 4.91
CA ILE A 129 -8.93 7.66 4.19
C ILE A 129 -10.22 7.49 5.01
N LEU A 130 -10.11 7.28 6.32
CA LEU A 130 -11.27 7.24 7.22
C LEU A 130 -12.02 8.56 7.25
N ALA A 131 -11.33 9.69 7.25
CA ALA A 131 -11.99 11.00 7.21
C ALA A 131 -12.83 11.14 5.93
N ASP A 132 -12.27 10.76 4.76
CA ASP A 132 -13.05 10.79 3.52
C ASP A 132 -14.24 9.81 3.56
N ALA A 133 -14.03 8.61 4.08
CA ALA A 133 -15.09 7.62 4.26
C ALA A 133 -16.23 8.15 5.15
N TYR A 134 -15.93 8.73 6.31
CA TYR A 134 -16.94 9.30 7.18
C TYR A 134 -17.63 10.52 6.59
N LYS A 135 -16.93 11.32 5.78
CA LYS A 135 -17.52 12.42 5.04
C LYS A 135 -18.56 11.91 4.03
N GLN A 136 -18.20 10.88 3.25
CA GLN A 136 -19.12 10.25 2.28
C GLN A 136 -20.30 9.55 2.98
N ASP A 137 -20.09 9.04 4.20
CA ASP A 137 -21.11 8.41 5.07
C ASP A 137 -21.95 9.43 5.85
N HIS A 138 -21.74 10.74 5.64
CA HIS A 138 -22.41 11.83 6.35
C HIS A 138 -22.23 11.81 7.87
N ASN A 139 -21.18 11.18 8.39
CA ASN A 139 -20.84 11.09 9.80
C ASN A 139 -19.89 12.22 10.22
N GLU A 140 -20.43 13.40 10.42
CA GLU A 140 -19.68 14.62 10.71
C GLU A 140 -18.81 14.52 11.98
N THR A 141 -19.28 13.84 13.00
CA THR A 141 -18.57 13.68 14.28
C THR A 141 -17.30 12.82 14.08
N LYS A 142 -17.43 11.66 13.44
CA LYS A 142 -16.30 10.78 13.18
C LYS A 142 -15.35 11.37 12.15
N TYR A 143 -15.85 12.09 11.15
CA TYR A 143 -15.05 12.84 10.19
C TYR A 143 -14.09 13.82 10.88
N LYS A 144 -14.62 14.69 11.77
CA LYS A 144 -13.79 15.64 12.52
C LYS A 144 -12.74 14.96 13.37
N LYS A 145 -13.12 13.89 14.09
CA LYS A 145 -12.20 13.11 14.91
C LYS A 145 -11.07 12.50 14.07
N ALA A 146 -11.36 11.94 12.90
CA ALA A 146 -10.36 11.36 12.01
C ALA A 146 -9.38 12.40 11.48
N LEU A 147 -9.87 13.61 11.10
CA LEU A 147 -9.02 14.73 10.70
C LEU A 147 -8.14 15.24 11.83
N GLU A 148 -8.69 15.39 13.02
CA GLU A 148 -7.92 15.80 14.22
C GLU A 148 -6.80 14.80 14.51
N ASN A 149 -7.10 13.51 14.38
CA ASN A 149 -6.11 12.44 14.55
C ASN A 149 -4.99 12.54 13.51
N ALA A 150 -5.33 12.65 12.22
CA ALA A 150 -4.34 12.83 11.16
C ALA A 150 -3.48 14.08 11.40
N THR A 151 -4.11 15.20 11.76
CA THR A 151 -3.41 16.47 12.07
C THR A 151 -2.44 16.31 13.24
N ARG A 152 -2.85 15.60 14.30
CA ARG A 152 -1.99 15.31 15.45
C ARG A 152 -0.77 14.47 15.06
N GLN A 153 -0.97 13.48 14.23
CA GLN A 153 0.13 12.63 13.72
C GLN A 153 1.09 13.42 12.84
N VAL A 154 0.57 14.26 11.93
CA VAL A 154 1.39 15.16 11.11
C VAL A 154 2.23 16.08 11.99
N LYS A 155 1.62 16.74 12.99
CA LYS A 155 2.34 17.59 13.94
C LYS A 155 3.47 16.83 14.64
N ARG A 156 3.22 15.60 15.11
CA ARG A 156 4.26 14.76 15.73
C ARG A 156 5.39 14.41 14.77
N ALA A 157 5.08 14.10 13.50
CA ALA A 157 6.07 13.77 12.49
C ALA A 157 6.89 14.99 12.04
N MET A 158 6.27 16.19 11.95
CA MET A 158 6.92 17.41 11.50
C MET A 158 7.86 18.07 12.54
N PHE A 159 7.69 17.73 13.82
CA PHE A 159 8.52 18.30 14.91
C PHE A 159 9.71 17.42 15.27
N ASN A 160 10.18 16.57 14.38
CA ASN A 160 11.46 15.91 14.51
C ASN A 160 12.55 16.71 13.79
N PHE A 161 13.65 16.91 14.47
CA PHE A 161 14.82 17.58 13.94
C PHE A 161 15.98 16.60 13.86
N LYS A 162 16.71 16.63 12.76
CA LYS A 162 17.88 15.77 12.55
C LYS A 162 19.13 16.63 12.44
N CYS A 163 20.15 16.26 13.17
CA CYS A 163 21.46 16.88 13.03
C CYS A 163 22.11 16.49 11.70
N GLY A 164 22.44 17.46 10.86
CA GLY A 164 23.14 17.24 9.60
C GLY A 164 24.55 16.69 9.75
N ALA A 165 25.20 16.94 10.90
CA ALA A 165 26.58 16.49 11.17
C ALA A 165 26.66 15.03 11.67
N CYS A 166 25.79 14.62 12.63
CA CYS A 166 25.88 13.29 13.24
C CYS A 166 24.62 12.42 13.09
N GLY A 167 23.57 12.95 12.48
CA GLY A 167 22.33 12.22 12.23
C GLY A 167 21.40 12.06 13.45
N LYS A 168 21.75 12.60 14.63
CA LYS A 168 20.89 12.50 15.82
C LYS A 168 19.53 13.13 15.58
N ILE A 169 18.47 12.42 15.98
CA ILE A 169 17.10 12.91 15.92
C ILE A 169 16.70 13.48 17.30
N SER A 170 16.01 14.61 17.30
CA SER A 170 15.48 15.30 18.49
C SER A 170 14.04 15.75 18.23
N GLY A 171 13.17 15.65 19.25
CA GLY A 171 11.80 16.21 19.22
C GLY A 171 11.74 17.72 19.44
N LYS A 172 12.90 18.37 19.66
CA LYS A 172 13.02 19.82 19.83
C LYS A 172 14.14 20.35 18.97
N TRP A 173 13.92 21.52 18.38
CA TRP A 173 14.99 22.27 17.76
C TRP A 173 15.89 22.89 18.84
N THR A 174 17.18 22.83 18.62
CA THR A 174 18.18 23.47 19.44
C THR A 174 19.21 24.14 18.52
N ASP A 175 19.83 25.22 18.97
CA ASP A 175 20.88 25.93 18.26
C ASP A 175 22.16 25.10 18.07
N HIS A 176 22.34 24.06 18.89
CA HIS A 176 23.42 23.09 18.79
C HIS A 176 22.93 21.66 19.03
N CYS A 177 23.60 20.70 18.45
CA CYS A 177 23.29 19.29 18.62
C CYS A 177 23.80 18.77 19.97
N SER A 178 22.93 18.21 20.80
CA SER A 178 23.29 17.65 22.11
C SER A 178 24.21 16.40 22.05
N ALA A 179 24.44 15.82 20.86
CA ALA A 179 25.31 14.66 20.69
C ALA A 179 26.72 15.02 20.17
N CYS A 180 26.83 15.93 19.19
CA CYS A 180 28.08 16.27 18.56
C CYS A 180 28.48 17.75 18.76
N ASN A 181 27.64 18.50 19.47
CA ASN A 181 27.86 19.93 19.82
C ASN A 181 28.00 20.86 18.61
N THR A 182 27.65 20.42 17.40
CA THR A 182 27.70 21.24 16.20
C THR A 182 26.56 22.25 16.21
N PHE A 183 26.93 23.56 16.07
CA PHE A 183 25.94 24.64 15.97
C PHE A 183 25.24 24.66 14.61
N ASP A 184 24.00 25.12 14.61
CA ASP A 184 23.16 25.33 13.42
C ASP A 184 23.01 24.09 12.51
N ALA A 185 23.25 22.90 13.08
CA ALA A 185 23.20 21.64 12.35
C ALA A 185 21.81 20.93 12.39
N MET A 186 20.85 21.49 13.14
CA MET A 186 19.53 20.88 13.34
C MET A 186 18.57 21.32 12.23
N GLY A 187 18.33 20.44 11.26
CA GLY A 187 17.33 20.60 10.20
C GLY A 187 16.01 19.92 10.54
N CYS A 188 14.91 20.47 10.01
CA CYS A 188 13.60 19.83 10.08
C CYS A 188 13.65 18.48 9.33
N PHE A 189 13.26 17.40 9.99
CA PHE A 189 13.26 16.06 9.43
C PHE A 189 11.84 15.52 9.42
N VAL A 190 11.29 15.35 8.22
CA VAL A 190 10.03 14.61 8.01
C VAL A 190 10.41 13.15 7.80
N GLY A 191 10.65 12.45 8.89
CA GLY A 191 10.91 11.01 8.87
C GLY A 191 9.68 10.29 9.39
N ILE A 192 9.09 9.43 8.57
CA ILE A 192 8.17 8.41 9.06
C ILE A 192 9.06 7.44 9.85
N SER A 193 9.02 7.52 11.17
CA SER A 193 9.65 6.51 12.01
C SER A 193 8.84 5.22 11.83
N SER A 194 9.37 4.29 11.02
CA SER A 194 8.98 2.88 11.11
C SER A 194 9.37 2.41 12.51
N GLY A 195 8.38 2.35 13.41
CA GLY A 195 8.48 1.67 14.69
C GLY A 195 8.34 0.18 14.51
#